data_d152414a6cb6b529072a35e03f1603b8
#
_entry.id   d152414a6cb6b529072a35e03f1603b8
#
_cell.length_a   1.000
_cell.length_b   1.000
_cell.length_c   1.000
_cell.angle_alpha   90.00
_cell.angle_beta   90.00
_cell.angle_gamma   90.00
#
_symmetry.space_group_name_H-M   'P 1'
#
loop_
_entity.id
_entity.type
_entity.pdbx_description
1 polymer ?
#
loop_
_entity_poly.entity_id
_entity_poly.type
_entity_poly.pdbx_seq_one_letter_code
_entity_poly.pdbx_strand_id
1 'polypeptide(L)'
;MQIIPAFVTQNPLYQQYTRIPVRKLVLHSVGCPQPSAAVFARQWQTARYFAHAVLQADGTVYQVVPWDCRLMHVGAANAYSIGVEMTEPDCIRYTSGATFVCSDRARALAQVTGTYNTAVALFAWLCQRFGLDPNKDIISHAEASAAGIGTDHVDPEHLWRQLGAGYTMDGFRRDVAEAMAKEDREEVPDMPRYDSVAEMPQWARADAQRLIDRGALQGNTDGKLDVSEDMLRTRIVCQRLVDVQKDT
;
A
#
# COMPACT_ATOMS: atom_id res chain seq x y z
N MET A 1 7.58 3.19 4.32
CA MET A 1 6.86 3.49 3.06
C MET A 1 5.90 4.66 3.30
N GLN A 2 5.78 5.58 2.33
CA GLN A 2 4.85 6.72 2.39
C GLN A 2 3.94 6.71 1.17
N ILE A 3 2.61 6.62 1.37
CA ILE A 3 1.63 6.71 0.29
C ILE A 3 1.16 8.16 0.17
N ILE A 4 1.34 8.75 -1.01
CA ILE A 4 0.93 10.11 -1.35
C ILE A 4 -0.25 10.02 -2.32
N PRO A 5 -1.45 10.48 -1.95
CA PRO A 5 -2.57 10.60 -2.89
C PRO A 5 -2.25 11.66 -3.97
N ALA A 6 -2.23 11.24 -5.23
CA ALA A 6 -1.97 12.09 -6.39
C ALA A 6 -2.96 11.75 -7.51
N PHE A 7 -4.24 11.79 -7.19
CA PHE A 7 -5.31 11.30 -8.04
C PHE A 7 -5.38 12.01 -9.40
N VAL A 8 -5.51 11.20 -10.44
CA VAL A 8 -5.62 11.65 -11.84
C VAL A 8 -7.05 12.11 -12.15
N THR A 9 -7.49 13.15 -11.48
CA THR A 9 -8.90 13.62 -11.49
C THR A 9 -9.42 14.04 -12.86
N GLN A 10 -8.53 14.34 -13.82
CA GLN A 10 -8.89 14.67 -15.20
C GLN A 10 -9.01 13.43 -16.10
N ASN A 11 -8.57 12.25 -15.62
CA ASN A 11 -8.59 11.03 -16.41
C ASN A 11 -10.02 10.46 -16.49
N PRO A 12 -10.51 10.08 -17.68
CA PRO A 12 -11.84 9.50 -17.85
C PRO A 12 -12.09 8.24 -17.03
N LEU A 13 -11.08 7.37 -16.85
CA LEU A 13 -11.22 6.15 -16.04
C LEU A 13 -11.41 6.48 -14.55
N TYR A 14 -10.75 7.53 -14.05
CA TYR A 14 -10.99 8.04 -12.71
C TYR A 14 -12.40 8.61 -12.57
N GLN A 15 -12.85 9.42 -13.54
CA GLN A 15 -14.15 10.08 -13.50
C GLN A 15 -15.32 9.09 -13.60
N GLN A 16 -15.19 8.04 -14.40
CA GLN A 16 -16.20 6.99 -14.51
C GLN A 16 -16.26 6.09 -13.29
N TYR A 17 -15.16 5.93 -12.59
CA TYR A 17 -15.00 5.11 -11.39
C TYR A 17 -15.84 3.82 -11.39
N THR A 18 -15.44 2.88 -12.23
CA THR A 18 -16.01 1.53 -12.19
C THR A 18 -15.32 0.72 -11.10
N ARG A 19 -16.09 0.24 -10.13
CA ARG A 19 -15.57 -0.54 -9.01
C ARG A 19 -15.28 -1.99 -9.40
N ILE A 20 -14.18 -2.55 -8.90
CA ILE A 20 -13.82 -3.96 -9.07
C ILE A 20 -13.75 -4.71 -7.73
N PRO A 21 -14.06 -6.02 -7.71
CA PRO A 21 -13.67 -6.88 -6.59
C PRO A 21 -12.16 -7.12 -6.68
N VAL A 22 -11.39 -6.65 -5.69
CA VAL A 22 -9.94 -6.87 -5.67
C VAL A 22 -9.66 -8.32 -5.28
N ARG A 23 -9.03 -9.07 -6.19
CA ARG A 23 -8.69 -10.49 -6.02
C ARG A 23 -7.23 -10.80 -6.36
N LYS A 24 -6.51 -9.87 -7.01
CA LYS A 24 -5.10 -10.02 -7.36
C LYS A 24 -4.38 -8.69 -7.31
N LEU A 25 -3.08 -8.78 -7.07
CA LEU A 25 -2.14 -7.68 -7.22
C LEU A 25 -1.19 -8.00 -8.37
N VAL A 26 -0.97 -7.03 -9.25
CA VAL A 26 -0.07 -7.17 -10.40
C VAL A 26 1.11 -6.22 -10.24
N LEU A 27 2.30 -6.78 -10.21
CA LEU A 27 3.54 -6.03 -10.18
C LEU A 27 4.01 -5.73 -11.61
N HIS A 28 4.28 -4.44 -11.86
CA HIS A 28 4.78 -3.94 -13.13
C HIS A 28 6.10 -3.20 -12.95
N SER A 29 6.75 -2.87 -14.08
CA SER A 29 7.72 -1.78 -14.16
C SER A 29 7.42 -0.90 -15.37
N VAL A 30 7.71 0.39 -15.25
CA VAL A 30 7.20 1.45 -16.16
C VAL A 30 7.68 1.34 -17.63
N GLY A 31 8.61 0.44 -17.94
CA GLY A 31 9.11 0.21 -19.32
C GLY A 31 9.89 1.39 -19.90
N CYS A 32 10.37 2.30 -19.09
CA CYS A 32 11.17 3.45 -19.52
C CYS A 32 12.15 3.91 -18.41
N PRO A 33 13.32 4.47 -18.79
CA PRO A 33 14.35 4.89 -17.84
C PRO A 33 13.95 6.17 -17.09
N GLN A 34 13.00 6.04 -16.16
CA GLN A 34 12.47 7.14 -15.36
C GLN A 34 12.42 6.77 -13.88
N PRO A 35 13.31 7.36 -13.02
CA PRO A 35 13.37 7.04 -11.60
C PRO A 35 12.35 7.77 -10.73
N SER A 36 11.67 8.80 -11.25
CA SER A 36 10.74 9.62 -10.48
C SER A 36 9.29 9.22 -10.73
N ALA A 37 8.63 8.70 -9.71
CA ALA A 37 7.23 8.33 -9.75
C ALA A 37 6.29 9.54 -9.94
N ALA A 38 6.68 10.73 -9.45
CA ALA A 38 5.90 11.95 -9.61
C ALA A 38 5.69 12.38 -11.08
N VAL A 39 6.57 11.96 -11.99
CA VAL A 39 6.42 12.21 -13.43
C VAL A 39 5.19 11.49 -13.96
N PHE A 40 5.02 10.21 -13.61
CA PHE A 40 3.90 9.40 -14.06
C PHE A 40 2.56 9.89 -13.49
N ALA A 41 2.52 10.30 -12.22
CA ALA A 41 1.33 10.85 -11.61
C ALA A 41 0.79 12.08 -12.38
N ARG A 42 1.68 12.88 -13.00
CA ARG A 42 1.28 13.99 -13.87
C ARG A 42 0.87 13.52 -15.28
N GLN A 43 1.63 12.61 -15.88
CA GLN A 43 1.40 12.14 -17.26
C GLN A 43 0.11 11.32 -17.38
N TRP A 44 -0.27 10.59 -16.33
CA TRP A 44 -1.45 9.72 -16.37
C TRP A 44 -2.78 10.46 -16.27
N GLN A 45 -2.79 11.79 -16.14
CA GLN A 45 -4.01 12.58 -16.25
C GLN A 45 -4.76 12.37 -17.58
N THR A 46 -4.04 12.01 -18.65
CA THR A 46 -4.60 11.78 -19.98
C THR A 46 -4.26 10.39 -20.56
N ALA A 47 -3.59 9.55 -19.79
CA ALA A 47 -3.17 8.23 -20.27
C ALA A 47 -4.37 7.26 -20.38
N ARG A 48 -4.35 6.42 -21.41
CA ARG A 48 -5.33 5.33 -21.57
C ARG A 48 -4.96 4.10 -20.76
N TYR A 49 -3.67 3.84 -20.61
CA TYR A 49 -3.12 2.67 -19.91
C TYR A 49 -2.25 3.15 -18.76
N PHE A 50 -2.55 2.74 -17.56
CA PHE A 50 -1.80 3.08 -16.35
C PHE A 50 -2.26 2.22 -15.18
N ALA A 51 -1.45 2.15 -14.12
CA ALA A 51 -1.71 1.38 -12.92
C ALA A 51 -2.29 2.24 -11.77
N HIS A 52 -2.66 1.61 -10.66
CA HIS A 52 -3.28 2.29 -9.50
C HIS A 52 -2.30 3.13 -8.72
N ALA A 53 -1.03 2.73 -8.75
CA ALA A 53 0.06 3.44 -8.11
C ALA A 53 1.36 3.27 -8.89
N VAL A 54 2.26 4.21 -8.70
CA VAL A 54 3.65 4.14 -9.13
C VAL A 54 4.55 4.45 -7.93
N LEU A 55 5.59 3.68 -7.76
CA LEU A 55 6.51 3.77 -6.62
C LEU A 55 7.95 4.00 -7.06
N GLN A 56 8.74 4.60 -6.16
CA GLN A 56 10.15 4.88 -6.37
C GLN A 56 11.04 4.33 -5.25
N ALA A 57 12.35 4.38 -5.44
CA ALA A 57 13.33 3.69 -4.61
C ALA A 57 13.45 4.19 -3.17
N ASP A 58 12.97 5.39 -2.86
CA ASP A 58 13.08 6.02 -1.54
C ASP A 58 11.92 5.70 -0.57
N GLY A 59 11.06 4.78 -0.96
CA GLY A 59 9.88 4.42 -0.17
C GLY A 59 8.62 5.23 -0.46
N THR A 60 8.67 6.16 -1.45
CA THR A 60 7.50 6.96 -1.85
C THR A 60 6.64 6.21 -2.86
N VAL A 61 5.33 6.23 -2.63
CA VAL A 61 4.30 5.65 -3.50
C VAL A 61 3.29 6.74 -3.85
N TYR A 62 3.09 7.00 -5.13
CA TYR A 62 2.01 7.87 -5.61
C TYR A 62 0.81 7.03 -5.99
N GLN A 63 -0.24 7.10 -5.18
CA GLN A 63 -1.53 6.50 -5.49
C GLN A 63 -2.31 7.45 -6.40
N VAL A 64 -2.66 7.01 -7.61
CA VAL A 64 -3.25 7.88 -8.64
C VAL A 64 -4.74 7.67 -8.86
N VAL A 65 -5.31 6.59 -8.34
CA VAL A 65 -6.76 6.31 -8.29
C VAL A 65 -7.10 5.55 -7.00
N PRO A 66 -8.39 5.47 -6.61
CA PRO A 66 -8.83 4.53 -5.59
C PRO A 66 -8.42 3.08 -5.93
N TRP A 67 -8.04 2.28 -4.93
CA TRP A 67 -7.51 0.94 -5.13
C TRP A 67 -8.48 -0.03 -5.81
N ASP A 68 -9.76 0.19 -5.69
CA ASP A 68 -10.81 -0.63 -6.30
C ASP A 68 -11.39 -0.04 -7.61
N CYS A 69 -10.69 0.91 -8.21
CA CYS A 69 -11.05 1.48 -9.50
C CYS A 69 -10.60 0.55 -10.64
N ARG A 70 -11.49 0.26 -11.60
CA ARG A 70 -11.11 -0.50 -12.80
C ARG A 70 -10.21 0.32 -13.70
N LEU A 71 -9.00 -0.18 -13.94
CA LEU A 71 -8.04 0.44 -14.84
C LEU A 71 -7.69 -0.49 -16.01
N MET A 72 -6.88 0.01 -16.93
CA MET A 72 -6.36 -0.74 -18.07
C MET A 72 -4.83 -0.83 -17.91
N HIS A 73 -4.34 -1.89 -17.27
CA HIS A 73 -2.92 -2.07 -16.98
C HIS A 73 -2.36 -3.46 -17.32
N VAL A 74 -3.21 -4.50 -17.43
CA VAL A 74 -2.72 -5.87 -17.59
C VAL A 74 -3.48 -6.69 -18.62
N GLY A 75 -4.73 -6.36 -18.95
CA GLY A 75 -5.57 -7.11 -19.88
C GLY A 75 -6.85 -7.65 -19.23
N ALA A 76 -7.17 -8.94 -19.40
CA ALA A 76 -8.39 -9.52 -18.83
C ALA A 76 -8.45 -9.39 -17.29
N ALA A 77 -7.31 -9.46 -16.61
CA ALA A 77 -7.23 -9.30 -15.17
C ALA A 77 -7.57 -7.88 -14.66
N ASN A 78 -7.71 -6.87 -15.53
CA ASN A 78 -8.18 -5.52 -15.18
C ASN A 78 -9.51 -5.52 -14.41
N ALA A 79 -10.31 -6.55 -14.57
CA ALA A 79 -11.62 -6.65 -13.94
C ALA A 79 -11.58 -6.99 -12.43
N TYR A 80 -10.42 -7.37 -11.90
CA TYR A 80 -10.30 -7.85 -10.52
C TYR A 80 -8.91 -7.63 -9.91
N SER A 81 -8.04 -6.83 -10.52
CA SER A 81 -6.67 -6.62 -10.01
C SER A 81 -6.29 -5.17 -9.80
N ILE A 82 -5.44 -4.96 -8.81
CA ILE A 82 -4.69 -3.73 -8.60
C ILE A 82 -3.35 -3.85 -9.29
N GLY A 83 -2.98 -2.90 -10.14
CA GLY A 83 -1.64 -2.79 -10.73
C GLY A 83 -0.78 -1.77 -10.01
N VAL A 84 0.50 -2.07 -9.82
CA VAL A 84 1.50 -1.18 -9.24
C VAL A 84 2.75 -1.16 -10.10
N GLU A 85 3.20 0.03 -10.48
CA GLU A 85 4.39 0.25 -11.30
C GLU A 85 5.62 0.57 -10.45
N MET A 86 6.69 -0.16 -10.65
CA MET A 86 8.02 0.24 -10.16
C MET A 86 8.69 1.17 -11.17
N THR A 87 9.27 2.26 -10.70
CA THR A 87 10.13 3.12 -11.54
C THR A 87 11.42 2.40 -11.94
N GLU A 88 12.00 2.80 -13.07
CA GLU A 88 13.22 2.19 -13.61
C GLU A 88 14.42 3.15 -13.59
N PRO A 89 15.65 2.61 -13.54
CA PRO A 89 16.87 3.42 -13.51
C PRO A 89 17.03 4.31 -14.74
N ASP A 90 17.45 5.56 -14.56
CA ASP A 90 17.77 6.48 -15.65
C ASP A 90 19.10 6.18 -16.34
N CYS A 91 19.92 5.30 -15.77
CA CYS A 91 21.18 4.83 -16.34
C CYS A 91 21.04 3.59 -17.23
N ILE A 92 19.82 3.15 -17.53
CA ILE A 92 19.53 2.17 -18.59
C ILE A 92 19.03 2.87 -19.85
N ARG A 93 19.17 2.22 -21.00
CA ARG A 93 18.60 2.67 -22.27
C ARG A 93 18.12 1.47 -23.09
N TYR A 94 16.83 1.40 -23.31
CA TYR A 94 16.24 0.36 -24.15
C TYR A 94 16.76 0.43 -25.58
N THR A 95 17.04 -0.74 -26.14
CA THR A 95 17.60 -0.89 -27.49
C THR A 95 16.62 -1.58 -28.44
N SER A 96 15.96 -2.64 -27.98
CA SER A 96 14.95 -3.36 -28.76
C SER A 96 14.00 -4.10 -27.80
N GLY A 97 12.70 -3.84 -27.90
CA GLY A 97 11.71 -4.44 -27.01
C GLY A 97 12.09 -4.23 -25.53
N ALA A 98 12.16 -5.31 -24.77
CA ALA A 98 12.54 -5.29 -23.38
C ALA A 98 14.06 -5.35 -23.11
N THR A 99 14.89 -5.33 -24.17
CA THR A 99 16.37 -5.36 -24.03
C THR A 99 16.92 -3.96 -23.86
N PHE A 100 17.87 -3.79 -22.93
CA PHE A 100 18.52 -2.51 -22.65
C PHE A 100 20.02 -2.66 -22.42
N VAL A 101 20.73 -1.54 -22.54
CA VAL A 101 22.11 -1.38 -22.08
C VAL A 101 22.12 -0.55 -20.81
N CYS A 102 23.07 -0.82 -19.91
CA CYS A 102 23.21 -0.12 -18.65
C CYS A 102 24.60 0.53 -18.58
N SER A 103 24.62 1.84 -18.34
CA SER A 103 25.88 2.63 -18.23
C SER A 103 26.47 2.63 -16.82
N ASP A 104 25.65 2.36 -15.78
CA ASP A 104 26.07 2.29 -14.39
C ASP A 104 25.29 1.22 -13.65
N ARG A 105 25.84 0.00 -13.65
CA ARG A 105 25.16 -1.16 -13.06
C ARG A 105 25.01 -1.04 -11.54
N ALA A 106 25.95 -0.47 -10.83
CA ALA A 106 25.88 -0.34 -9.39
C ALA A 106 24.74 0.59 -8.98
N ARG A 107 24.60 1.72 -9.67
CA ARG A 107 23.49 2.66 -9.48
C ARG A 107 22.15 2.05 -9.88
N ALA A 108 22.10 1.33 -11.00
CA ALA A 108 20.89 0.63 -11.41
C ALA A 108 20.43 -0.40 -10.39
N LEU A 109 21.33 -1.22 -9.85
CA LEU A 109 21.04 -2.20 -8.83
C LEU A 109 20.56 -1.55 -7.52
N ALA A 110 21.19 -0.46 -7.09
CA ALA A 110 20.76 0.27 -5.89
C ALA A 110 19.31 0.77 -6.04
N GLN A 111 18.98 1.34 -7.20
CA GLN A 111 17.63 1.82 -7.47
C GLN A 111 16.59 0.68 -7.56
N VAL A 112 16.92 -0.38 -8.27
CA VAL A 112 16.03 -1.57 -8.37
C VAL A 112 15.82 -2.21 -7.01
N THR A 113 16.85 -2.28 -6.15
CA THR A 113 16.71 -2.75 -4.77
C THR A 113 15.76 -1.84 -3.98
N GLY A 114 15.87 -0.53 -4.12
CA GLY A 114 14.99 0.42 -3.45
C GLY A 114 13.53 0.26 -3.90
N THR A 115 13.28 0.16 -5.22
CA THR A 115 11.91 -0.03 -5.75
C THR A 115 11.35 -1.40 -5.35
N TYR A 116 12.16 -2.46 -5.36
CA TYR A 116 11.77 -3.77 -4.88
C TYR A 116 11.32 -3.74 -3.41
N ASN A 117 12.11 -3.15 -2.52
CA ASN A 117 11.79 -3.04 -1.10
C ASN A 117 10.51 -2.19 -0.86
N THR A 118 10.35 -1.11 -1.62
CA THR A 118 9.12 -0.29 -1.57
C THR A 118 7.91 -1.09 -2.04
N ALA A 119 8.06 -1.89 -3.10
CA ALA A 119 7.00 -2.76 -3.60
C ALA A 119 6.63 -3.86 -2.59
N VAL A 120 7.61 -4.50 -1.94
CA VAL A 120 7.37 -5.48 -0.88
C VAL A 120 6.51 -4.88 0.23
N ALA A 121 6.87 -3.70 0.74
CA ALA A 121 6.11 -3.03 1.79
C ALA A 121 4.68 -2.65 1.35
N LEU A 122 4.51 -2.14 0.11
CA LEU A 122 3.19 -1.80 -0.42
C LEU A 122 2.31 -3.03 -0.62
N PHE A 123 2.87 -4.10 -1.17
CA PHE A 123 2.11 -5.34 -1.44
C PHE A 123 1.71 -6.05 -0.14
N ALA A 124 2.55 -6.02 0.90
CA ALA A 124 2.19 -6.51 2.23
C ALA A 124 0.97 -5.75 2.77
N TRP A 125 1.01 -4.42 2.75
CA TRP A 125 -0.11 -3.58 3.17
C TRP A 125 -1.38 -3.81 2.33
N LEU A 126 -1.27 -3.97 1.00
CA LEU A 126 -2.42 -4.27 0.14
C LEU A 126 -3.00 -5.65 0.41
N CYS A 127 -2.15 -6.68 0.63
CA CYS A 127 -2.61 -8.01 0.98
C CYS A 127 -3.41 -8.02 2.29
N GLN A 128 -2.92 -7.37 3.34
CA GLN A 128 -3.65 -7.22 4.60
C GLN A 128 -4.97 -6.48 4.40
N ARG A 129 -4.95 -5.35 3.67
CA ARG A 129 -6.13 -4.50 3.43
C ARG A 129 -7.26 -5.22 2.67
N PHE A 130 -6.92 -6.12 1.74
CA PHE A 130 -7.88 -6.80 0.87
C PHE A 130 -8.05 -8.29 1.17
N GLY A 131 -7.37 -8.79 2.21
CA GLY A 131 -7.45 -10.21 2.62
C GLY A 131 -6.88 -11.16 1.58
N LEU A 132 -5.76 -10.80 0.93
CA LEU A 132 -5.13 -11.56 -0.14
C LEU A 132 -3.98 -12.43 0.40
N ASP A 133 -3.79 -13.60 -0.21
CA ASP A 133 -2.66 -14.49 0.05
C ASP A 133 -1.49 -14.14 -0.88
N PRO A 134 -0.34 -13.68 -0.37
CA PRO A 134 0.80 -13.31 -1.21
C PRO A 134 1.23 -14.39 -2.19
N ASN A 135 1.16 -15.67 -1.78
CA ASN A 135 1.61 -16.79 -2.60
C ASN A 135 0.66 -17.15 -3.75
N LYS A 136 -0.61 -16.72 -3.67
CA LYS A 136 -1.64 -17.05 -4.67
C LYS A 136 -2.09 -15.84 -5.47
N ASP A 137 -2.12 -14.66 -4.82
CA ASP A 137 -2.84 -13.51 -5.34
C ASP A 137 -1.92 -12.41 -5.87
N ILE A 138 -0.60 -12.58 -5.74
CA ILE A 138 0.41 -11.71 -6.36
C ILE A 138 0.95 -12.35 -7.63
N ILE A 139 0.88 -11.62 -8.73
CA ILE A 139 1.48 -11.99 -10.02
C ILE A 139 2.25 -10.83 -10.63
N SER A 140 3.15 -11.11 -11.57
CA SER A 140 3.74 -10.10 -12.45
C SER A 140 2.92 -9.91 -13.73
N HIS A 141 3.23 -8.88 -14.52
CA HIS A 141 2.66 -8.77 -15.86
C HIS A 141 3.13 -9.94 -16.74
N ALA A 142 4.40 -10.35 -16.65
CA ALA A 142 4.92 -11.51 -17.37
C ALA A 142 4.17 -12.80 -17.02
N GLU A 143 3.90 -13.06 -15.74
CA GLU A 143 3.09 -14.20 -15.30
C GLU A 143 1.64 -14.10 -15.78
N ALA A 144 1.04 -12.91 -15.77
CA ALA A 144 -0.30 -12.69 -16.33
C ALA A 144 -0.35 -12.96 -17.84
N SER A 145 0.67 -12.53 -18.58
CA SER A 145 0.84 -12.84 -20.01
C SER A 145 0.94 -14.35 -20.25
N ALA A 146 1.82 -15.03 -19.53
CA ALA A 146 2.00 -16.48 -19.63
C ALA A 146 0.73 -17.27 -19.30
N ALA A 147 -0.09 -16.77 -18.36
CA ALA A 147 -1.37 -17.35 -18.00
C ALA A 147 -2.54 -17.01 -18.97
N GLY A 148 -2.31 -16.20 -19.99
CA GLY A 148 -3.33 -15.78 -20.97
C GLY A 148 -4.38 -14.79 -20.42
N ILE A 149 -4.12 -14.17 -19.27
CA ILE A 149 -4.98 -13.15 -18.65
C ILE A 149 -4.40 -11.74 -18.73
N GLY A 150 -3.16 -11.61 -19.21
CA GLY A 150 -2.44 -10.36 -19.46
C GLY A 150 -2.14 -10.14 -20.93
N THR A 151 -1.74 -8.92 -21.28
CA THR A 151 -1.15 -8.57 -22.58
C THR A 151 0.29 -9.08 -22.65
N ASP A 152 0.87 -9.15 -23.85
CA ASP A 152 2.24 -9.65 -24.07
C ASP A 152 3.29 -8.68 -23.53
N HIS A 153 3.69 -8.91 -22.27
CA HIS A 153 4.68 -8.12 -21.53
C HIS A 153 5.57 -9.04 -20.68
N VAL A 154 6.74 -8.54 -20.32
CA VAL A 154 7.80 -9.31 -19.63
C VAL A 154 8.28 -8.63 -18.34
N ASP A 155 7.59 -7.60 -17.91
CA ASP A 155 7.90 -6.82 -16.71
C ASP A 155 7.34 -7.49 -15.44
N PRO A 156 8.00 -7.28 -14.31
CA PRO A 156 9.30 -6.60 -14.14
C PRO A 156 10.53 -7.52 -14.28
N GLU A 157 10.37 -8.81 -14.53
CA GLU A 157 11.44 -9.82 -14.48
C GLU A 157 12.54 -9.55 -15.52
N HIS A 158 12.22 -8.92 -16.66
CA HIS A 158 13.23 -8.56 -17.65
C HIS A 158 14.30 -7.61 -17.07
N LEU A 159 13.87 -6.65 -16.25
CA LEU A 159 14.74 -5.69 -15.58
C LEU A 159 15.67 -6.40 -14.58
N TRP A 160 15.10 -7.23 -13.71
CA TRP A 160 15.84 -7.95 -12.69
C TRP A 160 16.88 -8.89 -13.28
N ARG A 161 16.48 -9.65 -14.30
CA ARG A 161 17.35 -10.63 -14.98
C ARG A 161 18.52 -9.97 -15.68
N GLN A 162 18.28 -8.91 -16.48
CA GLN A 162 19.33 -8.26 -17.24
C GLN A 162 20.33 -7.51 -16.36
N LEU A 163 19.87 -6.95 -15.24
CA LEU A 163 20.76 -6.35 -14.24
C LEU A 163 21.44 -7.39 -13.34
N GLY A 164 21.02 -8.67 -13.38
CA GLY A 164 21.53 -9.68 -12.45
C GLY A 164 21.24 -9.33 -10.99
N ALA A 165 20.03 -8.81 -10.72
CA ALA A 165 19.62 -8.40 -9.38
C ALA A 165 19.30 -9.58 -8.45
N GLY A 166 19.10 -10.79 -9.01
CA GLY A 166 18.80 -11.99 -8.24
C GLY A 166 17.34 -12.10 -7.76
N TYR A 167 16.50 -11.13 -8.09
CA TYR A 167 15.08 -11.15 -7.73
C TYR A 167 14.27 -12.07 -8.66
N THR A 168 13.25 -12.71 -8.07
CA THR A 168 12.27 -13.56 -8.75
C THR A 168 10.89 -13.28 -8.17
N MET A 169 9.82 -13.63 -8.89
CA MET A 169 8.46 -13.49 -8.35
C MET A 169 8.21 -14.39 -7.14
N ASP A 170 8.79 -15.61 -7.09
CA ASP A 170 8.70 -16.45 -5.90
C ASP A 170 9.40 -15.82 -4.69
N GLY A 171 10.58 -15.21 -4.91
CA GLY A 171 11.27 -14.42 -3.90
C GLY A 171 10.42 -13.25 -3.42
N PHE A 172 9.83 -12.50 -4.36
CA PHE A 172 8.98 -11.35 -4.05
C PHE A 172 7.77 -11.75 -3.19
N ARG A 173 7.04 -12.80 -3.57
CA ARG A 173 5.90 -13.32 -2.79
C ARG A 173 6.30 -13.73 -1.37
N ARG A 174 7.43 -14.43 -1.22
CA ARG A 174 7.98 -14.80 0.09
C ARG A 174 8.31 -13.55 0.92
N ASP A 175 9.01 -12.58 0.34
CA ASP A 175 9.43 -11.37 1.04
C ASP A 175 8.21 -10.53 1.47
N VAL A 176 7.14 -10.50 0.67
CA VAL A 176 5.83 -9.90 1.03
C VAL A 176 5.19 -10.64 2.21
N ALA A 177 5.16 -11.97 2.17
CA ALA A 177 4.60 -12.77 3.27
C ALA A 177 5.40 -12.59 4.57
N GLU A 178 6.72 -12.48 4.49
CA GLU A 178 7.58 -12.19 5.64
C GLU A 178 7.33 -10.77 6.19
N ALA A 179 7.12 -9.79 5.31
CA ALA A 179 6.79 -8.42 5.74
C ALA A 179 5.44 -8.37 6.47
N MET A 180 4.40 -9.04 5.97
CA MET A 180 3.11 -9.18 6.67
C MET A 180 3.27 -9.81 8.06
N ALA A 181 4.04 -10.91 8.15
CA ALA A 181 4.26 -11.59 9.42
C ALA A 181 5.09 -10.78 10.43
N LYS A 182 5.89 -9.81 9.97
CA LYS A 182 6.62 -8.88 10.85
C LYS A 182 5.70 -7.80 11.39
N GLU A 183 4.83 -7.22 10.56
CA GLU A 183 3.83 -6.23 11.01
C GLU A 183 2.87 -6.84 12.03
N ASP A 184 2.47 -8.11 11.86
CA ASP A 184 1.67 -8.83 12.86
C ASP A 184 2.44 -9.12 14.16
N ARG A 185 3.79 -9.12 14.13
CA ARG A 185 4.68 -9.37 15.28
C ARG A 185 5.27 -8.11 15.88
N GLU A 186 5.33 -7.01 15.14
CA GLU A 186 5.54 -5.72 15.78
C GLU A 186 4.33 -5.52 16.68
N GLU A 187 4.49 -6.00 17.93
CA GLU A 187 3.59 -5.70 19.03
C GLU A 187 3.25 -4.21 18.89
N VAL A 188 1.99 -3.94 18.69
CA VAL A 188 1.42 -2.62 19.05
C VAL A 188 2.08 -2.32 20.40
N PRO A 189 2.92 -1.29 20.51
CA PRO A 189 3.62 -1.02 21.78
C PRO A 189 2.57 -1.15 22.85
N ASP A 190 2.83 -1.97 23.89
CA ASP A 190 1.85 -2.35 24.90
C ASP A 190 1.25 -1.04 25.43
N MET A 191 0.17 -0.64 24.77
CA MET A 191 -0.42 0.67 25.01
C MET A 191 -0.92 0.63 26.45
N PRO A 192 -0.52 1.58 27.29
CA PRO A 192 -0.90 1.58 28.69
C PRO A 192 -2.39 1.25 28.81
N ARG A 193 -2.70 0.19 29.53
CA ARG A 193 -4.07 -0.20 29.86
C ARG A 193 -4.31 0.16 31.32
N TYR A 194 -5.50 0.61 31.60
CA TYR A 194 -5.89 1.10 32.91
C TYR A 194 -7.08 0.28 33.42
N ASP A 195 -6.89 -0.35 34.57
CA ASP A 195 -7.92 -1.15 35.23
C ASP A 195 -8.82 -0.26 36.14
N SER A 196 -8.35 0.94 36.47
CA SER A 196 -9.09 1.90 37.31
C SER A 196 -8.79 3.35 36.92
N VAL A 197 -9.68 4.27 37.26
CA VAL A 197 -9.48 5.72 37.06
C VAL A 197 -8.21 6.23 37.77
N ALA A 198 -7.84 5.62 38.90
CA ALA A 198 -6.66 6.04 39.66
C ALA A 198 -5.34 5.78 38.89
N GLU A 199 -5.29 4.77 38.04
CA GLU A 199 -4.13 4.43 37.22
C GLU A 199 -4.01 5.33 35.97
N MET A 200 -5.11 5.95 35.54
CA MET A 200 -5.12 6.80 34.36
C MET A 200 -4.27 8.06 34.51
N PRO A 201 -3.74 8.60 33.41
CA PRO A 201 -3.04 9.89 33.44
C PRO A 201 -3.97 11.00 33.89
N GLN A 202 -3.41 12.00 34.59
CA GLN A 202 -4.18 13.09 35.22
C GLN A 202 -5.16 13.78 34.26
N TRP A 203 -4.75 13.95 32.99
CA TRP A 203 -5.58 14.60 31.96
C TRP A 203 -6.88 13.86 31.64
N ALA A 204 -6.94 12.56 31.90
CA ALA A 204 -8.07 11.70 31.53
C ALA A 204 -9.04 11.41 32.69
N ARG A 205 -8.59 11.53 33.95
CA ARG A 205 -9.34 11.04 35.12
C ARG A 205 -10.73 11.65 35.27
N ALA A 206 -10.85 12.96 35.13
CA ALA A 206 -12.14 13.64 35.28
C ALA A 206 -13.12 13.26 34.14
N ASP A 207 -12.64 13.14 32.93
CA ASP A 207 -13.48 12.73 31.80
C ASP A 207 -13.85 11.24 31.87
N ALA A 208 -12.93 10.38 32.29
CA ALA A 208 -13.18 8.96 32.48
C ALA A 208 -14.24 8.72 33.59
N GLN A 209 -14.15 9.45 34.69
CA GLN A 209 -15.16 9.38 35.76
C GLN A 209 -16.54 9.78 35.22
N ARG A 210 -16.65 10.87 34.45
CA ARG A 210 -17.92 11.29 33.84
C ARG A 210 -18.48 10.24 32.91
N LEU A 211 -17.63 9.52 32.12
CA LEU A 211 -18.05 8.43 31.28
C LEU A 211 -18.59 7.24 32.05
N ILE A 212 -17.98 6.93 33.21
CA ILE A 212 -18.44 5.88 34.13
C ILE A 212 -19.79 6.27 34.76
N ASP A 213 -19.91 7.48 35.26
CA ASP A 213 -21.15 7.98 35.90
C ASP A 213 -22.33 7.98 34.96
N ARG A 214 -22.08 8.14 33.66
CA ARG A 214 -23.09 8.06 32.56
C ARG A 214 -23.31 6.65 32.03
N GLY A 215 -22.59 5.64 32.51
CA GLY A 215 -22.65 4.27 32.02
C GLY A 215 -22.04 4.05 30.64
N ALA A 216 -21.33 5.07 30.09
CA ALA A 216 -20.68 4.99 28.78
C ALA A 216 -19.30 4.29 28.84
N LEU A 217 -18.72 4.14 30.02
CA LEU A 217 -17.55 3.35 30.33
C LEU A 217 -17.89 2.41 31.47
N GLN A 218 -17.82 1.10 31.23
CA GLN A 218 -18.14 0.07 32.23
C GLN A 218 -16.98 -0.90 32.36
N GLY A 219 -16.75 -1.43 33.54
CA GLY A 219 -15.79 -2.49 33.79
C GLY A 219 -16.25 -3.85 33.23
N ASN A 220 -15.28 -4.76 33.10
CA ASN A 220 -15.52 -6.16 32.80
C ASN A 220 -16.16 -6.91 33.98
N THR A 221 -16.39 -8.22 33.83
CA THR A 221 -16.96 -9.08 34.89
C THR A 221 -16.17 -9.09 36.19
N ASP A 222 -14.88 -8.77 36.15
CA ASP A 222 -13.97 -8.72 37.32
C ASP A 222 -13.91 -7.32 37.94
N GLY A 223 -14.75 -6.38 37.47
CA GLY A 223 -14.82 -5.01 37.96
C GLY A 223 -13.69 -4.09 37.50
N LYS A 224 -12.84 -4.55 36.57
CA LYS A 224 -11.73 -3.79 35.99
C LYS A 224 -12.17 -3.08 34.73
N LEU A 225 -11.69 -1.87 34.48
CA LEU A 225 -12.03 -1.10 33.29
C LEU A 225 -11.38 -1.66 32.03
N ASP A 226 -10.16 -2.17 32.12
CA ASP A 226 -9.38 -2.75 31.00
C ASP A 226 -9.39 -1.85 29.73
N VAL A 227 -9.13 -0.55 29.90
CA VAL A 227 -9.21 0.45 28.84
C VAL A 227 -7.82 0.83 28.36
N SER A 228 -7.55 0.71 27.07
CA SER A 228 -6.32 1.22 26.48
C SER A 228 -6.32 2.75 26.39
N GLU A 229 -5.13 3.36 26.35
CA GLU A 229 -4.99 4.82 26.26
C GLU A 229 -5.68 5.38 25.02
N ASP A 230 -5.63 4.69 23.86
CA ASP A 230 -6.30 5.12 22.63
C ASP A 230 -7.83 5.04 22.72
N MET A 231 -8.37 3.99 23.33
CA MET A 231 -9.80 3.89 23.58
C MET A 231 -10.25 5.04 24.49
N LEU A 232 -9.44 5.36 25.50
CA LEU A 232 -9.71 6.45 26.43
C LEU A 232 -9.67 7.80 25.72
N ARG A 233 -8.64 8.09 24.91
CA ARG A 233 -8.54 9.31 24.09
C ARG A 233 -9.72 9.45 23.15
N THR A 234 -10.06 8.39 22.41
CA THR A 234 -11.17 8.40 21.45
C THR A 234 -12.51 8.68 22.15
N ARG A 235 -12.80 8.00 23.25
CA ARG A 235 -14.05 8.20 24.00
C ARG A 235 -14.16 9.60 24.60
N ILE A 236 -13.08 10.15 25.14
CA ILE A 236 -13.05 11.51 25.69
C ILE A 236 -13.27 12.55 24.60
N VAL A 237 -12.63 12.41 23.43
CA VAL A 237 -12.83 13.33 22.29
C VAL A 237 -14.28 13.28 21.80
N CYS A 238 -14.85 12.10 21.62
CA CYS A 238 -16.25 11.93 21.21
C CYS A 238 -17.20 12.56 22.23
N GLN A 239 -16.96 12.37 23.54
CA GLN A 239 -17.79 12.94 24.58
C GLN A 239 -17.74 14.48 24.60
N ARG A 240 -16.55 15.07 24.47
CA ARG A 240 -16.39 16.52 24.39
C ARG A 240 -17.09 17.12 23.18
N LEU A 241 -17.07 16.44 22.02
CA LEU A 241 -17.81 16.87 20.82
C LEU A 241 -19.33 16.88 21.07
N VAL A 242 -19.86 15.84 21.73
CA VAL A 242 -21.30 15.77 22.08
C VAL A 242 -21.70 16.86 23.09
N ASP A 243 -20.83 17.14 24.06
CA ASP A 243 -21.10 18.17 25.07
C ASP A 243 -21.13 19.58 24.44
N VAL A 244 -20.22 19.89 23.50
CA VAL A 244 -20.23 21.17 22.74
C VAL A 244 -21.51 21.35 21.90
N GLN A 245 -22.05 20.27 21.31
CA GLN A 245 -23.28 20.34 20.51
C GLN A 245 -24.56 20.56 21.36
N LYS A 246 -24.53 20.34 22.67
CA LYS A 246 -25.68 20.54 23.56
C LYS A 246 -25.73 21.95 24.14
N ASP A 247 -24.63 22.68 24.08
CA ASP A 247 -24.50 24.06 24.59
C ASP A 247 -24.69 25.10 23.49
N THR A 248 -25.03 24.69 22.25
CA THR A 248 -25.41 25.52 21.10
C THR A 248 -26.86 25.31 20.72
#